data_a3c81f029c0427515eb683e6a8c88bd4
#
_entry.id   a3c81f029c0427515eb683e6a8c88bd4
#
_cell.length_a   1.000
_cell.length_b   1.000
_cell.length_c   1.000
_cell.angle_alpha   90.00
_cell.angle_beta   90.00
_cell.angle_gamma   90.00
#
_symmetry.space_group_name_H-M   'P 1'
#
loop_
_entity.id
_entity.type
_entity.pdbx_description
1 polymer ?
#
loop_
_entity_poly.entity_id
_entity_poly.type
_entity_poly.pdbx_seq_one_letter_code
_entity_poly.pdbx_strand_id
1 'polypeptide(L)'
;VRAAGVHLLIDSGPDFRQQAFRAGIETIDALLVTHHHFDHVVGMDDLRPYLFSNRTPIPVHAEPASAHALRDMFSYIFRDGTYPGVPRLEMHDVRGPFDVISRESPEQSVRIIPIPAVHGSLDILGYRIGRFAYLTDVSQIPNASYSLLEGLDVLVLDALRDRPHPMHMTIEKAVETAEKIGARQTYFTHMSHEILHQDFEERLGEGMAPAYDGLTFEAQL
;
A
#
# COMPACT_ATOMS: atom_id res chain seq x y z
N VAL A 1 3.72 -7.46 2.59
CA VAL A 1 5.12 -7.53 2.15
C VAL A 1 5.96 -8.13 3.26
N ARG A 2 6.91 -9.02 2.91
CA ARG A 2 7.90 -9.54 3.86
C ARG A 2 9.28 -9.09 3.38
N ALA A 3 10.03 -8.41 4.25
CA ALA A 3 11.33 -7.85 3.88
C ALA A 3 12.26 -7.82 5.11
N ALA A 4 13.46 -8.37 5.03
CA ALA A 4 14.46 -8.42 6.12
C ALA A 4 13.88 -8.90 7.47
N GLY A 5 12.96 -9.87 7.46
CA GLY A 5 12.27 -10.36 8.66
C GLY A 5 11.15 -9.46 9.20
N VAL A 6 10.84 -8.36 8.50
CA VAL A 6 9.75 -7.44 8.84
C VAL A 6 8.52 -7.75 7.99
N HIS A 7 7.34 -7.75 8.61
CA HIS A 7 6.04 -7.99 7.96
C HIS A 7 5.25 -6.69 7.86
N LEU A 8 5.08 -6.19 6.64
CA LEU A 8 4.39 -4.94 6.35
C LEU A 8 3.03 -5.22 5.69
N LEU A 9 2.02 -4.51 6.13
CA LEU A 9 0.73 -4.41 5.44
C LEU A 9 0.69 -3.05 4.73
N ILE A 10 0.33 -3.01 3.45
CA ILE A 10 0.02 -1.77 2.73
C ILE A 10 -1.49 -1.76 2.53
N ASP A 11 -2.15 -0.79 3.13
CA ASP A 11 -3.59 -0.64 3.26
C ASP A 11 -4.29 -1.84 3.92
N SER A 12 -5.51 -1.62 4.40
CA SER A 12 -6.39 -2.63 5.00
C SER A 12 -7.82 -2.37 4.56
N GLY A 13 -8.16 -2.85 3.36
CA GLY A 13 -9.49 -2.69 2.77
C GLY A 13 -10.55 -3.59 3.43
N PRO A 14 -11.80 -3.57 2.89
CA PRO A 14 -12.94 -4.28 3.48
C PRO A 14 -12.76 -5.81 3.54
N ASP A 15 -12.01 -6.39 2.61
CA ASP A 15 -11.78 -7.83 2.54
C ASP A 15 -10.49 -8.27 3.26
N PHE A 16 -9.81 -7.36 3.94
CA PHE A 16 -8.52 -7.62 4.60
C PHE A 16 -8.55 -8.88 5.47
N ARG A 17 -9.57 -9.08 6.29
CA ARG A 17 -9.68 -10.25 7.16
C ARG A 17 -9.63 -11.56 6.36
N GLN A 18 -10.41 -11.65 5.29
CA GLN A 18 -10.48 -12.85 4.46
C GLN A 18 -9.17 -13.06 3.69
N GLN A 19 -8.59 -11.98 3.17
CA GLN A 19 -7.29 -12.00 2.49
C GLN A 19 -6.18 -12.46 3.44
N ALA A 20 -6.16 -11.96 4.66
CA ALA A 20 -5.19 -12.33 5.69
C ALA A 20 -5.26 -13.82 6.05
N PHE A 21 -6.48 -14.35 6.25
CA PHE A 21 -6.68 -15.78 6.49
C PHE A 21 -6.21 -16.63 5.31
N ARG A 22 -6.59 -16.26 4.08
CA ARG A 22 -6.21 -16.99 2.88
C ARG A 22 -4.70 -16.99 2.66
N ALA A 23 -4.04 -15.88 2.94
CA ALA A 23 -2.60 -15.71 2.80
C ALA A 23 -1.78 -16.23 3.98
N GLY A 24 -2.41 -16.72 5.06
CA GLY A 24 -1.75 -17.21 6.27
C GLY A 24 -0.89 -16.11 6.93
N ILE A 25 -1.41 -14.89 7.02
CA ILE A 25 -0.69 -13.77 7.65
C ILE A 25 -0.84 -13.91 9.16
N GLU A 26 0.25 -14.20 9.85
CA GLU A 26 0.28 -14.42 11.31
C GLU A 26 0.76 -13.20 12.09
N THR A 27 1.62 -12.36 11.47
CA THR A 27 2.21 -11.17 12.11
C THR A 27 2.15 -9.96 11.19
N ILE A 28 2.01 -8.78 11.80
CA ILE A 28 2.08 -7.47 11.12
C ILE A 28 2.92 -6.56 12.01
N ASP A 29 4.05 -6.07 11.49
CA ASP A 29 4.94 -5.15 12.20
C ASP A 29 4.52 -3.69 12.01
N ALA A 30 3.97 -3.34 10.86
CA ALA A 30 3.42 -2.00 10.60
C ALA A 30 2.34 -2.03 9.51
N LEU A 31 1.41 -1.07 9.59
CA LEU A 31 0.50 -0.70 8.51
C LEU A 31 1.02 0.57 7.83
N LEU A 32 1.19 0.52 6.51
CA LEU A 32 1.52 1.65 5.65
C LEU A 32 0.24 2.05 4.93
N VAL A 33 -0.29 3.24 5.18
CA VAL A 33 -1.54 3.72 4.56
C VAL A 33 -1.20 4.62 3.39
N THR A 34 -1.70 4.28 2.20
CA THR A 34 -1.52 5.11 1.01
C THR A 34 -2.32 6.40 1.11
N HIS A 35 -3.58 6.30 1.49
CA HIS A 35 -4.49 7.41 1.76
C HIS A 35 -5.71 6.94 2.57
N HIS A 36 -6.56 7.89 2.99
CA HIS A 36 -7.64 7.62 3.95
C HIS A 36 -9.00 7.26 3.35
N HIS A 37 -9.10 6.91 2.05
CA HIS A 37 -10.36 6.42 1.50
C HIS A 37 -10.76 5.09 2.13
N PHE A 38 -12.06 4.87 2.22
CA PHE A 38 -12.65 3.82 3.04
C PHE A 38 -12.27 2.41 2.58
N ASP A 39 -12.17 2.21 1.29
CA ASP A 39 -11.75 0.96 0.66
C ASP A 39 -10.28 0.58 0.92
N HIS A 40 -9.47 1.52 1.42
CA HIS A 40 -8.07 1.31 1.83
C HIS A 40 -7.88 1.12 3.32
N VAL A 41 -8.87 1.51 4.16
CA VAL A 41 -8.62 1.63 5.61
C VAL A 41 -9.69 1.00 6.50
N VAL A 42 -10.87 0.64 5.97
CA VAL A 42 -11.98 0.16 6.81
C VAL A 42 -11.67 -1.12 7.59
N GLY A 43 -10.73 -1.92 7.11
CA GLY A 43 -10.23 -3.13 7.79
C GLY A 43 -9.26 -2.88 8.94
N MET A 44 -8.99 -1.63 9.33
CA MET A 44 -8.06 -1.34 10.44
C MET A 44 -8.49 -1.98 11.78
N ASP A 45 -9.79 -2.13 12.05
CA ASP A 45 -10.26 -2.81 13.28
C ASP A 45 -9.90 -4.32 13.26
N ASP A 46 -9.78 -4.92 12.10
CA ASP A 46 -9.37 -6.32 11.93
C ASP A 46 -7.87 -6.57 12.18
N LEU A 47 -7.10 -5.53 12.53
CA LEU A 47 -5.73 -5.68 13.05
C LEU A 47 -5.68 -6.17 14.50
N ARG A 48 -6.80 -6.15 15.21
CA ARG A 48 -6.90 -6.56 16.62
C ARG A 48 -6.30 -7.94 16.93
N PRO A 49 -6.51 -8.99 16.13
CA PRO A 49 -5.92 -10.31 16.39
C PRO A 49 -4.40 -10.31 16.46
N TYR A 50 -3.73 -9.45 15.68
CA TYR A 50 -2.25 -9.35 15.63
C TYR A 50 -1.61 -8.71 16.86
N LEU A 51 -2.43 -8.30 17.85
CA LEU A 51 -1.98 -7.79 19.14
C LEU A 51 -1.98 -8.82 20.24
N PHE A 52 -2.51 -10.03 19.99
CA PHE A 52 -2.61 -11.06 21.03
C PHE A 52 -1.27 -11.75 21.30
N SER A 53 -0.45 -11.93 20.25
CA SER A 53 0.89 -12.53 20.36
C SER A 53 1.91 -11.52 20.88
N ASN A 54 1.81 -10.27 20.42
CA ASN A 54 2.71 -9.18 20.83
C ASN A 54 1.87 -7.98 21.25
N ARG A 55 1.98 -7.57 22.54
CA ARG A 55 1.18 -6.51 23.13
C ARG A 55 1.65 -5.09 22.81
N THR A 56 2.71 -4.92 22.04
CA THR A 56 3.13 -3.58 21.57
C THR A 56 2.14 -3.07 20.51
N PRO A 57 1.85 -1.76 20.48
CA PRO A 57 1.02 -1.17 19.44
C PRO A 57 1.55 -1.49 18.04
N ILE A 58 0.65 -1.59 17.06
CA ILE A 58 1.04 -1.66 15.65
C ILE A 58 1.21 -0.23 15.15
N PRO A 59 2.40 0.15 14.65
CA PRO A 59 2.62 1.45 14.00
C PRO A 59 1.78 1.55 12.73
N VAL A 60 1.11 2.70 12.57
CA VAL A 60 0.35 3.07 11.37
C VAL A 60 1.00 4.31 10.78
N HIS A 61 1.56 4.18 9.60
CA HIS A 61 2.26 5.25 8.92
C HIS A 61 1.40 5.82 7.80
N ALA A 62 1.14 7.12 7.81
CA ALA A 62 0.31 7.80 6.81
C ALA A 62 0.80 9.23 6.54
N GLU A 63 0.45 9.79 5.39
CA GLU A 63 0.58 11.22 5.11
C GLU A 63 -0.17 12.03 6.18
N PRO A 64 0.34 13.21 6.63
CA PRO A 64 -0.26 13.95 7.75
C PRO A 64 -1.75 14.26 7.65
N ALA A 65 -2.28 14.63 6.47
CA ALA A 65 -3.71 14.88 6.30
C ALA A 65 -4.51 13.57 6.40
N SER A 66 -4.01 12.48 5.83
CA SER A 66 -4.59 11.14 5.98
C SER A 66 -4.53 10.65 7.42
N ALA A 67 -3.42 10.86 8.12
CA ALA A 67 -3.28 10.53 9.53
C ALA A 67 -4.29 11.28 10.42
N HIS A 68 -4.54 12.55 10.11
CA HIS A 68 -5.58 13.34 10.80
C HIS A 68 -6.98 12.76 10.55
N ALA A 69 -7.34 12.52 9.30
CA ALA A 69 -8.62 11.93 8.93
C ALA A 69 -8.84 10.56 9.59
N LEU A 70 -7.81 9.71 9.65
CA LEU A 70 -7.88 8.40 10.29
C LEU A 70 -8.10 8.48 11.79
N ARG A 71 -7.49 9.44 12.49
CA ARG A 71 -7.75 9.68 13.93
C ARG A 71 -9.21 10.06 14.19
N ASP A 72 -9.83 10.80 13.27
CA ASP A 72 -11.24 11.18 13.37
C ASP A 72 -12.16 9.99 13.04
N MET A 73 -11.90 9.29 11.91
CA MET A 73 -12.70 8.14 11.46
C MET A 73 -12.70 7.00 12.48
N PHE A 74 -11.54 6.69 13.05
CA PHE A 74 -11.34 5.64 14.02
C PHE A 74 -11.08 6.17 15.43
N SER A 75 -11.79 7.25 15.79
CA SER A 75 -11.58 7.95 17.06
C SER A 75 -11.67 7.05 18.30
N TYR A 76 -12.43 5.95 18.25
CA TYR A 76 -12.51 4.97 19.33
C TYR A 76 -11.21 4.18 19.54
N ILE A 77 -10.33 4.12 18.51
CA ILE A 77 -9.00 3.48 18.59
C ILE A 77 -7.97 4.46 19.17
N PHE A 78 -8.02 5.73 18.74
CA PHE A 78 -6.96 6.73 18.99
C PHE A 78 -7.22 7.66 20.16
N ARG A 79 -8.42 7.61 20.80
CA ARG A 79 -8.73 8.43 21.99
C ARG A 79 -8.12 7.83 23.24
N ASP A 80 -7.68 8.69 24.16
CA ASP A 80 -7.26 8.28 25.49
C ASP A 80 -8.43 7.66 26.27
N GLY A 81 -8.13 6.66 27.13
CA GLY A 81 -9.10 6.02 27.99
C GLY A 81 -10.09 5.09 27.29
N THR A 82 -9.76 4.62 26.08
CA THR A 82 -10.59 3.67 25.34
C THR A 82 -10.66 2.30 26.03
N TYR A 83 -11.71 1.54 25.69
CA TYR A 83 -11.90 0.18 26.20
C TYR A 83 -10.69 -0.72 25.86
N PRO A 84 -10.19 -1.54 26.79
CA PRO A 84 -8.98 -2.35 26.56
C PRO A 84 -9.04 -3.35 25.40
N GLY A 85 -10.23 -3.63 24.88
CA GLY A 85 -10.46 -4.55 23.78
C GLY A 85 -10.35 -3.91 22.38
N VAL A 86 -10.10 -2.61 22.24
CA VAL A 86 -9.87 -1.96 20.94
C VAL A 86 -8.47 -2.29 20.39
N PRO A 87 -8.23 -2.22 19.08
CA PRO A 87 -6.89 -2.35 18.54
C PRO A 87 -5.96 -1.29 19.14
N ARG A 88 -4.73 -1.68 19.45
CA ARG A 88 -3.70 -0.74 19.92
C ARG A 88 -2.85 -0.35 18.74
N LEU A 89 -3.23 0.76 18.09
CA LEU A 89 -2.54 1.32 16.93
C LEU A 89 -1.85 2.63 17.34
N GLU A 90 -0.66 2.86 16.78
CA GLU A 90 0.10 4.08 17.00
C GLU A 90 0.29 4.83 15.68
N MET A 91 -0.29 6.02 15.56
CA MET A 91 -0.28 6.79 14.33
C MET A 91 0.98 7.64 14.19
N HIS A 92 1.72 7.44 13.11
CA HIS A 92 2.92 8.17 12.72
C HIS A 92 2.72 8.97 11.45
N ASP A 93 2.97 10.27 11.50
CA ASP A 93 2.95 11.15 10.32
C ASP A 93 4.21 10.91 9.47
N VAL A 94 4.03 10.52 8.21
CA VAL A 94 5.11 10.30 7.25
C VAL A 94 5.49 11.60 6.57
N ARG A 95 6.76 12.01 6.73
CA ARG A 95 7.30 13.24 6.12
C ARG A 95 8.56 13.00 5.28
N GLY A 96 9.03 11.76 5.22
CA GLY A 96 10.23 11.34 4.51
C GLY A 96 10.54 9.88 4.79
N PRO A 97 11.68 9.36 4.32
CA PRO A 97 12.05 7.96 4.53
C PRO A 97 12.20 7.61 6.01
N PHE A 98 11.71 6.42 6.40
CA PHE A 98 11.75 5.90 7.78
C PHE A 98 12.07 4.41 7.79
N ASP A 99 12.39 3.89 8.97
CA ASP A 99 12.63 2.46 9.17
C ASP A 99 11.48 1.84 9.95
N VAL A 100 11.04 0.66 9.53
CA VAL A 100 10.15 -0.20 10.32
C VAL A 100 10.97 -1.30 10.96
N ILE A 101 10.81 -1.46 12.26
CA ILE A 101 11.50 -2.46 13.06
C ILE A 101 10.52 -3.62 13.32
N SER A 102 11.00 -4.86 13.22
CA SER A 102 10.19 -6.02 13.57
C SER A 102 9.77 -5.97 15.06
N ARG A 103 8.49 -6.21 15.31
CA ARG A 103 7.93 -6.23 16.67
C ARG A 103 8.35 -7.49 17.44
N GLU A 104 8.79 -8.53 16.76
CA GLU A 104 9.25 -9.79 17.32
C GLU A 104 10.77 -9.86 17.47
N SER A 105 11.50 -9.22 16.54
CA SER A 105 12.97 -9.26 16.43
C SER A 105 13.51 -7.84 16.21
N PRO A 106 13.73 -7.06 17.28
CA PRO A 106 14.09 -5.64 17.19
C PRO A 106 15.42 -5.33 16.47
N GLU A 107 16.25 -6.34 16.23
CA GLU A 107 17.45 -6.25 15.40
C GLU A 107 17.17 -6.26 13.89
N GLN A 108 15.95 -6.66 13.51
CA GLN A 108 15.50 -6.68 12.11
C GLN A 108 14.74 -5.39 11.79
N SER A 109 15.14 -4.74 10.72
CA SER A 109 14.48 -3.53 10.25
C SER A 109 14.51 -3.43 8.73
N VAL A 110 13.59 -2.67 8.18
CA VAL A 110 13.52 -2.39 6.74
C VAL A 110 13.28 -0.91 6.49
N ARG A 111 14.02 -0.37 5.52
CA ARG A 111 13.88 1.03 5.07
C ARG A 111 12.66 1.18 4.17
N ILE A 112 11.80 2.14 4.50
CA ILE A 112 10.63 2.53 3.72
C ILE A 112 10.89 3.91 3.12
N ILE A 113 10.68 4.03 1.80
CA ILE A 113 10.77 5.31 1.09
C ILE A 113 9.36 5.66 0.62
N PRO A 114 8.73 6.70 1.20
CA PRO A 114 7.44 7.18 0.71
C PRO A 114 7.63 7.85 -0.65
N ILE A 115 6.69 7.59 -1.55
CA ILE A 115 6.66 8.13 -2.90
C ILE A 115 5.46 9.07 -2.99
N PRO A 116 5.65 10.39 -2.97
CA PRO A 116 4.56 11.34 -3.16
C PRO A 116 3.86 11.13 -4.49
N ALA A 117 2.55 11.03 -4.46
CA ALA A 117 1.67 10.92 -5.63
C ALA A 117 0.38 11.72 -5.39
N VAL A 118 -0.44 11.86 -6.42
CA VAL A 118 -1.68 12.64 -6.36
C VAL A 118 -2.86 11.79 -6.79
N HIS A 119 -3.94 11.87 -6.03
CA HIS A 119 -5.23 11.25 -6.31
C HIS A 119 -6.29 12.35 -6.47
N GLY A 120 -6.46 12.86 -7.70
CA GLY A 120 -7.28 14.04 -7.97
C GLY A 120 -6.73 15.30 -7.31
N SER A 121 -7.30 15.70 -6.18
CA SER A 121 -6.83 16.83 -5.36
C SER A 121 -6.19 16.41 -4.04
N LEU A 122 -6.12 15.10 -3.78
CA LEU A 122 -5.59 14.54 -2.55
C LEU A 122 -4.12 14.15 -2.74
N ASP A 123 -3.25 14.61 -1.84
CA ASP A 123 -1.89 14.11 -1.74
C ASP A 123 -1.92 12.72 -1.10
N ILE A 124 -1.28 11.75 -1.77
CA ILE A 124 -1.22 10.36 -1.34
C ILE A 124 0.23 9.87 -1.32
N LEU A 125 0.46 8.71 -0.70
CA LEU A 125 1.75 8.06 -0.70
C LEU A 125 1.70 6.70 -1.39
N GLY A 126 2.62 6.49 -2.33
CA GLY A 126 3.10 5.15 -2.61
C GLY A 126 4.26 4.80 -1.67
N TYR A 127 4.70 3.55 -1.69
CA TYR A 127 5.80 3.08 -0.85
C TYR A 127 6.81 2.26 -1.66
N ARG A 128 8.10 2.57 -1.46
CA ARG A 128 9.20 1.77 -1.98
C ARG A 128 9.90 1.03 -0.86
N ILE A 129 10.16 -0.25 -1.09
CA ILE A 129 10.84 -1.18 -0.19
C ILE A 129 11.90 -1.92 -1.03
N GLY A 130 13.17 -1.56 -0.86
CA GLY A 130 14.23 -2.05 -1.72
C GLY A 130 13.96 -1.75 -3.20
N ARG A 131 13.84 -2.78 -4.03
CA ARG A 131 13.54 -2.67 -5.47
C ARG A 131 12.08 -2.97 -5.83
N PHE A 132 11.19 -2.93 -4.86
CA PHE A 132 9.75 -2.99 -5.02
C PHE A 132 9.11 -1.63 -4.75
N ALA A 133 8.14 -1.22 -5.56
CA ALA A 133 7.29 -0.06 -5.30
C ALA A 133 5.80 -0.38 -5.51
N TYR A 134 4.95 0.21 -4.66
CA TYR A 134 3.50 0.10 -4.70
C TYR A 134 2.86 1.48 -4.78
N LEU A 135 2.10 1.73 -5.85
CA LEU A 135 1.35 2.97 -6.09
C LEU A 135 -0.06 2.59 -6.55
N THR A 136 -1.06 2.87 -5.74
CA THR A 136 -2.48 2.73 -6.08
C THR A 136 -3.16 4.07 -6.08
N ASP A 137 -4.29 4.20 -6.76
CA ASP A 137 -5.14 5.40 -6.79
C ASP A 137 -4.44 6.66 -7.31
N VAL A 138 -3.58 6.48 -8.31
CA VAL A 138 -2.76 7.57 -8.82
C VAL A 138 -3.42 8.24 -10.02
N SER A 139 -3.69 9.54 -9.93
CA SER A 139 -4.02 10.37 -11.10
C SER A 139 -2.76 10.98 -11.72
N GLN A 140 -1.75 11.26 -10.88
CA GLN A 140 -0.50 11.87 -11.32
C GLN A 140 0.67 11.51 -10.40
N ILE A 141 1.83 11.25 -10.99
CA ILE A 141 3.11 11.15 -10.28
C ILE A 141 3.87 12.45 -10.52
N PRO A 142 4.18 13.24 -9.48
CA PRO A 142 5.00 14.44 -9.60
C PRO A 142 6.38 14.13 -10.19
N ASN A 143 6.94 15.05 -10.98
CA ASN A 143 8.23 14.83 -11.62
C ASN A 143 9.35 14.47 -10.61
N ALA A 144 9.34 15.08 -9.43
CA ALA A 144 10.31 14.81 -8.39
C ALA A 144 10.25 13.35 -7.86
N SER A 145 9.10 12.69 -7.95
CA SER A 145 8.92 11.33 -7.46
C SER A 145 9.48 10.27 -8.41
N TYR A 146 9.73 10.58 -9.68
CA TYR A 146 10.25 9.59 -10.63
C TYR A 146 11.65 9.08 -10.24
N SER A 147 12.51 9.92 -9.66
CA SER A 147 13.82 9.48 -9.17
C SER A 147 13.74 8.42 -8.05
N LEU A 148 12.62 8.38 -7.30
CA LEU A 148 12.37 7.37 -6.29
C LEU A 148 11.93 6.03 -6.88
N LEU A 149 11.60 6.00 -8.18
CA LEU A 149 11.10 4.83 -8.91
C LEU A 149 12.17 4.22 -9.85
N GLU A 150 13.38 4.71 -9.82
CA GLU A 150 14.47 4.19 -10.66
C GLU A 150 14.96 2.82 -10.16
N GLY A 151 15.26 1.91 -11.11
CA GLY A 151 15.90 0.63 -10.83
C GLY A 151 15.04 -0.38 -10.07
N LEU A 152 13.74 -0.35 -10.25
CA LEU A 152 12.81 -1.32 -9.64
C LEU A 152 12.89 -2.68 -10.33
N ASP A 153 12.78 -3.74 -9.51
CA ASP A 153 12.47 -5.07 -10.01
C ASP A 153 10.98 -5.23 -10.25
N VAL A 154 10.17 -4.75 -9.29
CA VAL A 154 8.71 -4.86 -9.35
C VAL A 154 8.05 -3.52 -9.02
N LEU A 155 7.12 -3.13 -9.89
CA LEU A 155 6.20 -2.02 -9.69
C LEU A 155 4.78 -2.56 -9.62
N VAL A 156 4.00 -2.16 -8.61
CA VAL A 156 2.54 -2.26 -8.62
C VAL A 156 1.98 -0.87 -8.85
N LEU A 157 1.15 -0.71 -9.90
CA LEU A 157 0.61 0.59 -10.32
C LEU A 157 -0.89 0.46 -10.62
N ASP A 158 -1.67 1.51 -10.29
CA ASP A 158 -3.09 1.49 -10.60
C ASP A 158 -3.36 1.65 -12.12
N ALA A 159 -4.43 1.01 -12.59
CA ALA A 159 -4.92 1.15 -13.96
C ALA A 159 -6.44 0.93 -13.97
N LEU A 160 -7.20 2.01 -13.79
CA LEU A 160 -8.62 1.88 -13.48
C LEU A 160 -9.44 1.31 -14.64
N ARG A 161 -9.38 1.94 -15.83
CA ARG A 161 -10.21 1.63 -17.02
C ARG A 161 -9.76 2.40 -18.26
N ASP A 162 -10.36 2.10 -19.41
CA ASP A 162 -10.03 2.81 -20.67
C ASP A 162 -10.56 4.25 -20.69
N ARG A 163 -11.76 4.49 -20.14
CA ARG A 163 -12.37 5.83 -20.14
C ARG A 163 -11.69 6.74 -19.11
N PRO A 164 -11.44 8.02 -19.45
CA PRO A 164 -10.86 8.97 -18.51
C PRO A 164 -11.60 9.02 -17.17
N HIS A 165 -10.83 9.19 -16.11
CA HIS A 165 -11.30 9.40 -14.74
C HIS A 165 -10.51 10.54 -14.08
N PRO A 166 -11.16 11.46 -13.33
CA PRO A 166 -10.45 12.60 -12.73
C PRO A 166 -9.47 12.21 -11.62
N MET A 167 -9.67 11.04 -11.00
CA MET A 167 -8.93 10.60 -9.82
C MET A 167 -7.91 9.49 -10.11
N HIS A 168 -7.98 8.81 -11.26
CA HIS A 168 -7.17 7.63 -11.57
C HIS A 168 -6.60 7.69 -12.98
N MET A 169 -5.52 6.95 -13.21
CA MET A 169 -5.00 6.73 -14.54
C MET A 169 -5.93 5.86 -15.39
N THR A 170 -6.01 6.16 -16.68
CA THR A 170 -6.52 5.19 -17.66
C THR A 170 -5.50 4.07 -17.85
N ILE A 171 -5.92 2.95 -18.42
CA ILE A 171 -5.02 1.85 -18.77
C ILE A 171 -3.88 2.35 -19.68
N GLU A 172 -4.21 3.10 -20.73
CA GLU A 172 -3.21 3.67 -21.64
C GLU A 172 -2.15 4.51 -20.87
N LYS A 173 -2.63 5.39 -19.97
CA LYS A 173 -1.76 6.24 -19.17
C LYS A 173 -0.91 5.46 -18.18
N ALA A 174 -1.46 4.42 -17.58
CA ALA A 174 -0.76 3.53 -16.66
C ALA A 174 0.36 2.75 -17.38
N VAL A 175 0.09 2.24 -18.59
CA VAL A 175 1.09 1.55 -19.43
C VAL A 175 2.22 2.51 -19.82
N GLU A 176 1.91 3.70 -20.34
CA GLU A 176 2.93 4.74 -20.64
C GLU A 176 3.78 5.10 -19.42
N THR A 177 3.14 5.16 -18.25
CA THR A 177 3.83 5.48 -16.99
C THR A 177 4.74 4.35 -16.55
N ALA A 178 4.28 3.09 -16.68
CA ALA A 178 5.08 1.90 -16.40
C ALA A 178 6.31 1.80 -17.32
N GLU A 179 6.13 2.04 -18.63
CA GLU A 179 7.22 2.09 -19.60
C GLU A 179 8.25 3.17 -19.25
N LYS A 180 7.79 4.36 -18.86
CA LYS A 180 8.66 5.47 -18.44
C LYS A 180 9.47 5.13 -17.18
N ILE A 181 8.87 4.42 -16.22
CA ILE A 181 9.55 3.98 -14.97
C ILE A 181 10.54 2.86 -15.28
N GLY A 182 10.19 1.93 -16.16
CA GLY A 182 11.09 0.87 -16.64
C GLY A 182 11.41 -0.18 -15.58
N ALA A 183 10.45 -0.54 -14.71
CA ALA A 183 10.60 -1.68 -13.81
C ALA A 183 10.73 -2.99 -14.61
N ARG A 184 11.44 -3.99 -14.07
CA ARG A 184 11.57 -5.30 -14.75
C ARG A 184 10.23 -6.00 -14.92
N GLN A 185 9.35 -5.86 -13.92
CA GLN A 185 7.97 -6.36 -13.93
C GLN A 185 7.04 -5.29 -13.38
N THR A 186 5.96 -5.01 -14.08
CA THR A 186 4.85 -4.17 -13.57
C THR A 186 3.58 -5.00 -13.44
N TYR A 187 2.93 -4.89 -12.29
CA TYR A 187 1.60 -5.44 -12.05
C TYR A 187 0.60 -4.30 -11.92
N PHE A 188 -0.47 -4.35 -12.72
CA PHE A 188 -1.54 -3.36 -12.65
C PHE A 188 -2.60 -3.79 -11.65
N THR A 189 -3.03 -2.85 -10.81
CA THR A 189 -4.05 -3.05 -9.76
C THR A 189 -5.18 -2.02 -9.89
N HIS A 190 -6.16 -2.08 -8.99
CA HIS A 190 -7.28 -1.13 -8.93
C HIS A 190 -8.13 -1.07 -10.22
N MET A 191 -8.22 -2.17 -10.92
CA MET A 191 -9.01 -2.29 -12.16
C MET A 191 -10.50 -2.28 -11.84
N SER A 192 -11.28 -1.53 -12.61
CA SER A 192 -12.73 -1.52 -12.49
C SER A 192 -13.35 -2.80 -13.07
N HIS A 193 -14.60 -3.07 -12.69
CA HIS A 193 -15.39 -4.19 -13.22
C HIS A 193 -15.70 -4.09 -14.73
N GLU A 194 -15.36 -2.98 -15.38
CA GLU A 194 -15.51 -2.78 -16.83
C GLU A 194 -14.46 -3.55 -17.64
N ILE A 195 -13.39 -4.04 -16.99
CA ILE A 195 -12.25 -4.68 -17.62
C ILE A 195 -12.19 -6.15 -17.22
N LEU A 196 -12.23 -7.03 -18.20
CA LEU A 196 -11.97 -8.44 -17.99
C LEU A 196 -10.43 -8.65 -17.85
N HIS A 197 -10.04 -9.43 -16.86
CA HIS A 197 -8.63 -9.70 -16.58
C HIS A 197 -7.88 -10.22 -17.80
N GLN A 198 -8.45 -11.20 -18.49
CA GLN A 198 -7.85 -11.81 -19.68
C GLN A 198 -7.70 -10.81 -20.84
N ASP A 199 -8.74 -9.99 -21.09
CA ASP A 199 -8.69 -8.98 -22.16
C ASP A 199 -7.61 -7.92 -21.89
N PHE A 200 -7.39 -7.61 -20.61
CA PHE A 200 -6.33 -6.68 -20.24
C PHE A 200 -4.94 -7.32 -20.39
N GLU A 201 -4.78 -8.56 -19.98
CA GLU A 201 -3.51 -9.29 -20.11
C GLU A 201 -3.07 -9.39 -21.58
N GLU A 202 -3.98 -9.67 -22.51
CA GLU A 202 -3.70 -9.75 -23.95
C GLU A 202 -3.25 -8.41 -24.57
N ARG A 203 -3.53 -7.29 -23.90
CA ARG A 203 -3.17 -5.92 -24.36
C ARG A 203 -1.80 -5.47 -23.85
N LEU A 204 -1.22 -6.18 -22.90
CA LEU A 204 0.02 -5.77 -22.23
C LEU A 204 1.26 -6.33 -22.94
N GLY A 205 2.34 -5.57 -22.90
CA GLY A 205 3.65 -5.98 -23.40
C GLY A 205 4.40 -6.86 -22.39
N GLU A 206 5.57 -7.31 -22.81
CA GLU A 206 6.49 -8.08 -21.96
C GLU A 206 6.83 -7.30 -20.66
N GLY A 207 6.89 -8.01 -19.54
CA GLY A 207 7.16 -7.41 -18.24
C GLY A 207 5.98 -6.65 -17.62
N MET A 208 4.76 -6.81 -18.16
CA MET A 208 3.54 -6.21 -17.63
C MET A 208 2.44 -7.26 -17.50
N ALA A 209 1.68 -7.24 -16.41
CA ALA A 209 0.54 -8.13 -16.20
C ALA A 209 -0.50 -7.47 -15.28
N PRO A 210 -1.79 -7.84 -15.36
CA PRO A 210 -2.76 -7.46 -14.36
C PRO A 210 -2.51 -8.23 -13.06
N ALA A 211 -2.64 -7.57 -11.91
CA ALA A 211 -2.60 -8.23 -10.60
C ALA A 211 -3.87 -9.04 -10.35
N TYR A 212 -3.78 -10.01 -9.46
CA TYR A 212 -4.91 -10.82 -9.00
C TYR A 212 -4.77 -11.18 -7.53
N ASP A 213 -5.88 -11.52 -6.88
CA ASP A 213 -5.89 -11.90 -5.47
C ASP A 213 -5.04 -13.15 -5.21
N GLY A 214 -4.05 -13.01 -4.32
CA GLY A 214 -3.11 -14.08 -4.00
C GLY A 214 -1.85 -14.09 -4.84
N LEU A 215 -1.65 -13.12 -5.76
CA LEU A 215 -0.40 -12.96 -6.48
C LEU A 215 0.76 -12.78 -5.51
N THR A 216 1.82 -13.54 -5.71
CA THR A 216 3.08 -13.44 -4.95
C THR A 216 4.26 -13.29 -5.90
N PHE A 217 5.23 -12.49 -5.52
CA PHE A 217 6.46 -12.26 -6.28
C PHE A 217 7.61 -11.94 -5.33
N GLU A 218 8.83 -11.98 -5.86
CA GLU A 218 10.04 -11.60 -5.15
C GLU A 218 10.69 -10.38 -5.81
N ALA A 219 11.24 -9.49 -4.98
CA ALA A 219 12.04 -8.34 -5.40
C ALA A 219 13.26 -8.24 -4.49
N GLN A 220 14.37 -7.67 -4.99
CA GLN A 220 15.57 -7.45 -4.18
C GLN A 220 15.36 -6.30 -3.17
N LEU A 221 15.99 -6.42 -2.00
CA LEU A 221 16.04 -5.37 -0.97
C LEU A 221 17.14 -4.36 -1.24
#